data_d9f76d0d733f1eebfa88d5e55e82db62
#
_entry.id   d9f76d0d733f1eebfa88d5e55e82db62
#
_cell.length_a   1.000
_cell.length_b   1.000
_cell.length_c   1.000
_cell.angle_alpha   90.00
_cell.angle_beta   90.00
_cell.angle_gamma   90.00
#
_symmetry.space_group_name_H-M   'P 1'
#
loop_
_entity.id
_entity.type
_entity.pdbx_description
1 polymer ?
#
loop_
_entity_poly.entity_id
_entity_poly.type
_entity_poly.pdbx_seq_one_letter_code
_entity_poly.pdbx_strand_id
1 'polypeptide(L)'
;MRPERLMARLQEGEFVTDLDMPRLAAATTGFAAPRALAGKKDGDDPGAALNPNYALNADDRGGVGPNNKQSFTTAEAAAQIGRANLTWNGSGAVGQAATITYAFRSTAPTTMPDDTAGFTRFNATQIAQTQRALQSWSDVANLTFTRQSGTDGYSNSAQMLFGNYGSGADGAAAFAYYPGSGVGGDVWVNSSISYNVNPAHLNYGRHTLTHEVGHALGLGHPGDYNAGTGSPTYSNSAIYYEDTRQYTLMSYWSETNTGGNNGGYYAAAPLVDDIAAIQRLYGANTTTRTGDDVYGFNSTTGRDFYAATSASTPVIFAVWDAGGVDLLDFSGYTQTQRIDLNDGAFSNVGGLTGNVAVAVGVIVENANGGSGADTMIGNEYANVLRGNAGNDVIQGGAGADSLYGGAGADRFVFASTIDSRPGAVDRVFDFASGTDKIDLSLIDARTNVSGNQAFTIVSSFTGVSGQLIGSYSSSTGLTTLSADVNGDRVADWVLYVNGQMTGADLIL
;
A
#
# COMPACT_ATOMS: atom_id res chain seq x y z
N MET A 1 -20.63 -26.52 10.35
CA MET A 1 -20.77 -27.48 9.21
C MET A 1 -19.47 -28.25 9.03
N ARG A 2 -19.46 -29.50 8.55
CA ARG A 2 -18.19 -30.20 8.29
C ARG A 2 -17.55 -29.62 7.02
N PRO A 3 -16.21 -29.49 6.96
CA PRO A 3 -15.50 -28.88 5.82
C PRO A 3 -15.87 -29.51 4.46
N GLU A 4 -16.05 -30.82 4.44
CA GLU A 4 -16.41 -31.59 3.23
C GLU A 4 -17.78 -31.20 2.64
N ARG A 5 -18.75 -30.86 3.48
CA ARG A 5 -20.08 -30.40 3.03
C ARG A 5 -20.04 -28.96 2.51
N LEU A 6 -19.20 -28.11 3.12
CA LEU A 6 -19.01 -26.75 2.65
C LEU A 6 -18.37 -26.73 1.26
N MET A 7 -17.31 -27.53 1.07
CA MET A 7 -16.63 -27.63 -0.24
C MET A 7 -17.53 -28.18 -1.33
N ALA A 8 -18.43 -29.10 -1.00
CA ALA A 8 -19.43 -29.59 -1.97
C ALA A 8 -20.40 -28.47 -2.41
N ARG A 9 -20.87 -27.65 -1.46
CA ARG A 9 -21.75 -26.49 -1.77
C ARG A 9 -21.05 -25.47 -2.63
N LEU A 10 -19.78 -25.15 -2.33
CA LEU A 10 -18.96 -24.23 -3.14
C LEU A 10 -18.77 -24.75 -4.59
N GLN A 11 -18.60 -26.06 -4.76
CA GLN A 11 -18.46 -26.67 -6.08
C GLN A 11 -19.76 -26.68 -6.88
N GLU A 12 -20.91 -26.71 -6.22
CA GLU A 12 -22.22 -26.61 -6.84
C GLU A 12 -22.65 -25.17 -7.16
N GLY A 13 -21.82 -24.19 -6.82
CA GLY A 13 -22.08 -22.77 -7.07
C GLY A 13 -23.14 -22.15 -6.16
N GLU A 14 -23.39 -22.75 -4.99
CA GLU A 14 -24.26 -22.14 -4.00
C GLU A 14 -23.69 -20.83 -3.44
N PHE A 15 -24.58 -19.88 -3.14
CA PHE A 15 -24.22 -18.68 -2.42
C PHE A 15 -23.77 -19.04 -1.00
N VAL A 16 -22.50 -18.82 -0.71
CA VAL A 16 -21.92 -19.14 0.61
C VAL A 16 -21.83 -17.87 1.42
N THR A 17 -22.53 -17.86 2.54
CA THR A 17 -22.31 -16.86 3.57
C THR A 17 -21.08 -17.24 4.38
N ASP A 18 -20.26 -16.29 4.80
CA ASP A 18 -19.04 -16.55 5.60
C ASP A 18 -19.30 -17.29 6.93
N LEU A 19 -20.57 -17.37 7.36
CA LEU A 19 -20.99 -18.16 8.51
C LEU A 19 -20.69 -19.66 8.38
N ASP A 20 -20.56 -20.15 7.15
CA ASP A 20 -20.33 -21.57 6.85
C ASP A 20 -18.83 -21.94 6.72
N MET A 21 -17.93 -20.96 6.77
CA MET A 21 -16.48 -21.16 6.61
C MET A 21 -15.82 -21.63 7.91
N PRO A 22 -15.12 -22.77 7.92
CA PRO A 22 -14.37 -23.20 9.11
C PRO A 22 -13.16 -22.30 9.33
N ARG A 23 -12.88 -21.96 10.59
CA ARG A 23 -11.58 -21.37 10.97
C ARG A 23 -10.49 -22.40 10.68
N LEU A 24 -9.66 -22.12 9.67
CA LEU A 24 -8.46 -22.91 9.41
C LEU A 24 -7.38 -22.44 10.38
N ALA A 25 -6.90 -23.37 11.22
CA ALA A 25 -5.65 -23.14 11.95
C ALA A 25 -4.52 -22.91 10.93
N ALA A 26 -3.72 -21.88 11.15
CA ALA A 26 -2.63 -21.47 10.27
C ALA A 26 -1.74 -22.66 9.90
N ALA A 27 -1.84 -23.12 8.67
CA ALA A 27 -0.92 -24.10 8.11
C ALA A 27 0.34 -23.34 7.65
N THR A 28 1.38 -23.38 8.45
CA THR A 28 2.72 -22.89 8.09
C THR A 28 3.29 -23.78 6.99
N THR A 29 3.10 -23.40 5.73
CA THR A 29 3.83 -23.97 4.60
C THR A 29 4.73 -22.90 4.01
N GLY A 30 6.05 -23.17 4.08
CA GLY A 30 7.14 -22.26 3.79
C GLY A 30 7.08 -21.59 2.44
N PHE A 31 6.86 -20.30 2.49
CA PHE A 31 7.48 -19.38 1.53
C PHE A 31 8.86 -19.03 2.08
N ALA A 32 9.86 -18.92 1.19
CA ALA A 32 11.15 -18.38 1.58
C ALA A 32 10.88 -17.02 2.22
N ALA A 33 11.19 -16.91 3.51
CA ALA A 33 11.06 -15.66 4.23
C ALA A 33 11.89 -14.60 3.52
N PRO A 34 11.36 -13.38 3.33
CA PRO A 34 12.20 -12.23 3.08
C PRO A 34 13.28 -12.25 4.15
N ARG A 35 14.52 -12.03 3.75
CA ARG A 35 15.69 -12.06 4.63
C ARG A 35 15.37 -11.19 5.86
N ALA A 36 15.31 -11.80 7.03
CA ALA A 36 15.12 -11.09 8.28
C ALA A 36 16.23 -10.05 8.40
N LEU A 37 15.89 -8.80 8.16
CA LEU A 37 16.71 -7.66 8.60
C LEU A 37 16.71 -7.70 10.12
N ALA A 38 17.88 -7.56 10.71
CA ALA A 38 18.05 -7.53 12.16
C ALA A 38 17.08 -6.50 12.74
N GLY A 39 16.22 -6.95 13.67
CA GLY A 39 15.12 -6.18 14.19
C GLY A 39 15.53 -4.78 14.63
N LYS A 40 14.95 -3.76 14.01
CA LYS A 40 14.83 -2.44 14.63
C LYS A 40 13.99 -2.63 15.89
N LYS A 41 14.52 -2.22 17.03
CA LYS A 41 13.74 -2.15 18.28
C LYS A 41 12.72 -1.03 18.13
N ASP A 42 11.50 -1.31 18.58
CA ASP A 42 10.46 -0.29 18.80
C ASP A 42 11.08 0.95 19.44
N GLY A 43 11.00 2.09 18.76
CA GLY A 43 11.45 3.39 19.30
C GLY A 43 12.45 4.17 18.44
N ASP A 44 13.06 3.57 17.42
CA ASP A 44 14.13 4.22 16.64
C ASP A 44 13.67 4.73 15.25
N ASP A 45 12.36 4.67 14.94
CA ASP A 45 11.80 5.33 13.74
C ASP A 45 11.41 6.77 14.08
N PRO A 46 12.16 7.79 13.61
CA PRO A 46 11.75 9.18 13.79
C PRO A 46 10.40 9.50 13.11
N GLY A 47 9.99 8.68 12.13
CA GLY A 47 8.67 8.71 11.54
C GLY A 47 7.58 8.20 12.48
N ALA A 48 7.85 7.21 13.35
CA ALA A 48 6.87 6.70 14.30
C ALA A 48 6.45 7.77 15.33
N ALA A 49 7.39 8.64 15.75
CA ALA A 49 7.09 9.78 16.61
C ALA A 49 6.25 10.88 15.92
N LEU A 50 6.18 10.88 14.57
CA LEU A 50 5.45 11.84 13.76
C LEU A 50 4.13 11.28 13.22
N ASN A 51 3.84 9.97 13.42
CA ASN A 51 2.59 9.36 13.00
C ASN A 51 1.70 9.01 14.20
N PRO A 52 0.83 9.93 14.66
CA PRO A 52 -0.11 9.65 15.73
C PRO A 52 -1.25 8.71 15.30
N ASN A 53 -1.29 8.27 14.06
CA ASN A 53 -2.43 7.58 13.45
C ASN A 53 -2.14 6.10 13.23
N TYR A 54 -1.92 5.36 14.20
CA TYR A 54 -2.07 3.90 14.36
C TYR A 54 -2.05 2.98 13.12
N ALA A 55 -1.71 3.49 11.91
CA ALA A 55 -1.48 2.66 10.74
C ALA A 55 -0.22 1.82 10.99
N LEU A 56 -0.38 0.52 11.07
CA LEU A 56 0.77 -0.38 11.18
C LEU A 56 1.34 -0.62 9.78
N ASN A 57 2.61 -0.24 9.57
CA ASN A 57 3.38 -0.63 8.41
C ASN A 57 3.68 -2.14 8.48
N ALA A 58 4.15 -2.74 7.39
CA ALA A 58 4.34 -4.19 7.34
C ALA A 58 5.25 -4.72 8.47
N ASP A 59 6.28 -3.97 8.83
CA ASP A 59 7.25 -4.35 9.88
C ASP A 59 6.69 -4.22 11.31
N ASP A 60 5.63 -3.42 11.50
CA ASP A 60 4.98 -3.20 12.79
C ASP A 60 3.89 -4.25 13.09
N ARG A 61 3.58 -5.12 12.11
CA ARG A 61 2.49 -6.09 12.13
C ARG A 61 2.90 -7.43 12.73
N GLY A 62 1.90 -8.26 13.07
CA GLY A 62 2.11 -9.63 13.59
C GLY A 62 2.11 -9.75 15.11
N GLY A 63 1.86 -8.66 15.82
CA GLY A 63 1.80 -8.58 17.29
C GLY A 63 0.40 -8.28 17.81
N VAL A 64 0.30 -7.29 18.67
CA VAL A 64 -0.95 -6.76 19.20
C VAL A 64 -1.12 -5.33 18.71
N GLY A 65 -2.19 -5.06 17.98
CA GLY A 65 -2.51 -3.74 17.49
C GLY A 65 -2.85 -2.73 18.60
N PRO A 66 -2.86 -1.43 18.30
CA PRO A 66 -3.08 -0.35 19.29
C PRO A 66 -4.39 -0.46 20.08
N ASN A 67 -5.41 -1.13 19.52
CA ASN A 67 -6.71 -1.36 20.18
C ASN A 67 -6.82 -2.72 20.87
N ASN A 68 -5.70 -3.38 21.14
CA ASN A 68 -5.59 -4.71 21.73
C ASN A 68 -6.18 -5.86 20.88
N LYS A 69 -6.50 -5.64 19.59
CA LYS A 69 -6.76 -6.72 18.65
C LYS A 69 -5.44 -7.36 18.21
N GLN A 70 -5.49 -8.64 17.90
CA GLN A 70 -4.36 -9.29 17.24
C GLN A 70 -4.07 -8.54 15.92
N SER A 71 -2.81 -8.23 15.65
CA SER A 71 -2.34 -7.76 14.36
C SER A 71 -1.87 -8.96 13.53
N PHE A 72 -2.28 -9.02 12.27
CA PHE A 72 -1.80 -10.03 11.34
C PHE A 72 -0.70 -9.44 10.46
N THR A 73 0.36 -10.19 10.24
CA THR A 73 1.30 -9.89 9.16
C THR A 73 0.58 -9.84 7.81
N THR A 74 1.14 -9.19 6.82
CA THR A 74 0.56 -9.16 5.46
C THR A 74 0.33 -10.58 4.91
N ALA A 75 1.22 -11.52 5.22
CA ALA A 75 1.08 -12.93 4.82
C ALA A 75 -0.09 -13.64 5.53
N GLU A 76 -0.29 -13.40 6.82
CA GLU A 76 -1.42 -13.95 7.58
C GLU A 76 -2.75 -13.35 7.11
N ALA A 77 -2.81 -12.04 6.86
CA ALA A 77 -3.98 -11.37 6.30
C ALA A 77 -4.31 -11.91 4.89
N ALA A 78 -3.31 -12.08 4.04
CA ALA A 78 -3.48 -12.68 2.71
C ALA A 78 -3.99 -14.13 2.79
N ALA A 79 -3.48 -14.93 3.72
CA ALA A 79 -3.97 -16.29 3.95
C ALA A 79 -5.41 -16.30 4.46
N GLN A 80 -5.78 -15.35 5.32
CA GLN A 80 -7.12 -15.23 5.86
C GLN A 80 -8.14 -14.78 4.81
N ILE A 81 -7.82 -13.77 4.00
CA ILE A 81 -8.67 -13.27 2.90
C ILE A 81 -8.83 -14.36 1.82
N GLY A 82 -7.76 -15.07 1.48
CA GLY A 82 -7.78 -16.17 0.49
C GLY A 82 -8.03 -17.56 1.09
N ARG A 83 -8.63 -17.68 2.30
CA ARG A 83 -8.69 -18.93 3.07
C ARG A 83 -9.44 -20.08 2.41
N ALA A 84 -10.37 -19.79 1.51
CA ALA A 84 -11.10 -20.82 0.77
C ALA A 84 -10.20 -21.56 -0.22
N ASN A 85 -9.07 -20.97 -0.64
CA ASN A 85 -8.16 -21.51 -1.67
C ASN A 85 -8.89 -21.91 -2.96
N LEU A 86 -9.95 -21.18 -3.31
CA LEU A 86 -10.73 -21.36 -4.53
C LEU A 86 -10.13 -20.49 -5.63
N THR A 87 -9.77 -21.09 -6.73
CA THR A 87 -9.24 -20.38 -7.90
C THR A 87 -9.90 -20.88 -9.17
N TRP A 88 -9.75 -20.15 -10.26
CA TRP A 88 -10.22 -20.59 -11.59
C TRP A 88 -9.45 -21.81 -12.15
N ASN A 89 -8.36 -22.20 -11.51
CA ASN A 89 -7.62 -23.44 -11.80
C ASN A 89 -8.10 -24.63 -10.95
N GLY A 90 -9.08 -24.42 -10.07
CA GLY A 90 -9.64 -25.42 -9.16
C GLY A 90 -9.28 -25.17 -7.70
N SER A 91 -9.95 -25.90 -6.81
CA SER A 91 -9.72 -25.81 -5.37
C SER A 91 -8.30 -26.25 -5.01
N GLY A 92 -7.59 -25.42 -4.23
CA GLY A 92 -6.21 -25.70 -3.81
C GLY A 92 -5.13 -25.44 -4.85
N ALA A 93 -5.47 -25.08 -6.09
CA ALA A 93 -4.49 -24.76 -7.14
C ALA A 93 -4.01 -23.30 -7.01
N VAL A 94 -3.31 -22.98 -5.91
CA VAL A 94 -2.81 -21.63 -5.61
C VAL A 94 -1.48 -21.34 -6.28
N GLY A 95 -1.17 -20.04 -6.50
CA GLY A 95 0.07 -19.57 -7.11
C GLY A 95 0.14 -19.75 -8.63
N GLN A 96 -0.95 -20.13 -9.30
CA GLN A 96 -0.98 -20.43 -10.74
C GLN A 96 -1.74 -19.36 -11.52
N ALA A 97 -1.16 -18.86 -12.60
CA ALA A 97 -1.80 -17.92 -13.50
C ALA A 97 -3.12 -18.45 -14.05
N ALA A 98 -4.11 -17.57 -14.24
CA ALA A 98 -5.41 -17.94 -14.81
C ALA A 98 -5.83 -17.03 -15.96
N THR A 99 -6.43 -17.63 -16.99
CA THR A 99 -7.13 -16.91 -18.06
C THR A 99 -8.63 -17.11 -17.88
N ILE A 100 -9.36 -16.02 -17.73
CA ILE A 100 -10.76 -16.00 -17.36
C ILE A 100 -11.55 -15.26 -18.44
N THR A 101 -12.58 -15.91 -18.97
CA THR A 101 -13.53 -15.25 -19.85
C THR A 101 -14.60 -14.53 -19.04
N TYR A 102 -14.97 -13.30 -19.47
CA TYR A 102 -16.04 -12.55 -18.82
C TYR A 102 -17.02 -11.95 -19.83
N ALA A 103 -18.25 -11.71 -19.41
CA ALA A 103 -19.26 -11.04 -20.23
C ALA A 103 -20.27 -10.27 -19.37
N PHE A 104 -20.94 -9.32 -20.01
CA PHE A 104 -22.09 -8.63 -19.45
C PHE A 104 -23.35 -9.36 -19.96
N ARG A 105 -24.23 -9.80 -19.05
CA ARG A 105 -25.40 -10.61 -19.39
C ARG A 105 -26.29 -9.90 -20.41
N SER A 106 -26.69 -10.65 -21.46
CA SER A 106 -27.63 -10.18 -22.47
C SER A 106 -29.07 -10.37 -22.03
N THR A 107 -29.39 -11.41 -21.25
CA THR A 107 -30.70 -11.75 -20.72
C THR A 107 -30.63 -12.25 -19.29
N ALA A 108 -31.75 -12.21 -18.59
CA ALA A 108 -31.90 -12.89 -17.31
C ALA A 108 -31.55 -14.38 -17.45
N PRO A 109 -30.99 -15.02 -16.41
CA PRO A 109 -30.94 -16.47 -16.33
C PRO A 109 -32.35 -17.05 -16.22
N THR A 110 -32.50 -18.36 -16.46
CA THR A 110 -33.79 -19.05 -16.32
C THR A 110 -34.35 -18.92 -14.90
N THR A 111 -33.46 -18.98 -13.91
CA THR A 111 -33.77 -18.71 -12.51
C THR A 111 -32.83 -17.62 -12.05
N MET A 112 -33.38 -16.52 -11.53
CA MET A 112 -32.60 -15.45 -10.88
C MET A 112 -31.97 -16.03 -9.62
N PRO A 113 -30.85 -15.46 -9.16
CA PRO A 113 -30.30 -15.81 -7.85
C PRO A 113 -31.39 -15.75 -6.77
N ASP A 114 -31.29 -16.63 -5.78
CA ASP A 114 -32.25 -16.73 -4.69
C ASP A 114 -32.56 -15.35 -4.08
N ASP A 115 -33.85 -15.12 -3.82
CA ASP A 115 -34.38 -13.86 -3.27
C ASP A 115 -34.10 -12.59 -4.09
N THR A 116 -33.76 -12.72 -5.39
CA THR A 116 -33.59 -11.54 -6.27
C THR A 116 -34.61 -11.52 -7.41
N ALA A 117 -34.89 -10.28 -7.89
CA ALA A 117 -35.77 -10.06 -9.03
C ALA A 117 -35.39 -8.79 -9.80
N GLY A 118 -35.93 -8.63 -10.99
CA GLY A 118 -35.78 -7.37 -11.74
C GLY A 118 -34.46 -7.26 -12.48
N PHE A 119 -34.12 -8.27 -13.29
CA PHE A 119 -32.91 -8.23 -14.12
C PHE A 119 -32.90 -7.01 -15.04
N THR A 120 -31.74 -6.33 -15.08
CA THR A 120 -31.39 -5.38 -16.14
C THR A 120 -29.95 -5.59 -16.60
N ARG A 121 -29.66 -5.22 -17.86
CA ARG A 121 -28.29 -5.24 -18.38
C ARG A 121 -27.46 -4.14 -17.71
N PHE A 122 -26.16 -4.36 -17.62
CA PHE A 122 -25.22 -3.29 -17.29
C PHE A 122 -25.29 -2.18 -18.35
N ASN A 123 -25.31 -0.93 -17.90
CA ASN A 123 -25.18 0.22 -18.79
C ASN A 123 -23.70 0.47 -19.17
N ALA A 124 -23.46 1.43 -20.08
CA ALA A 124 -22.12 1.72 -20.57
C ALA A 124 -21.13 2.17 -19.46
N THR A 125 -21.62 2.91 -18.45
CA THR A 125 -20.80 3.33 -17.30
C THR A 125 -20.40 2.13 -16.44
N GLN A 126 -21.33 1.25 -16.11
CA GLN A 126 -21.06 0.02 -15.37
C GLN A 126 -20.05 -0.86 -16.11
N ILE A 127 -20.23 -1.04 -17.43
CA ILE A 127 -19.31 -1.79 -18.29
C ILE A 127 -17.88 -1.19 -18.21
N ALA A 128 -17.75 0.09 -18.43
CA ALA A 128 -16.44 0.77 -18.41
C ALA A 128 -15.75 0.65 -17.05
N GLN A 129 -16.49 0.83 -15.95
CA GLN A 129 -15.93 0.75 -14.60
C GLN A 129 -15.59 -0.69 -14.17
N THR A 130 -16.39 -1.68 -14.62
CA THR A 130 -16.05 -3.11 -14.41
C THR A 130 -14.76 -3.48 -15.14
N GLN A 131 -14.56 -3.02 -16.36
CA GLN A 131 -13.33 -3.27 -17.11
C GLN A 131 -12.10 -2.70 -16.40
N ARG A 132 -12.22 -1.51 -15.80
CA ARG A 132 -11.15 -0.92 -14.98
C ARG A 132 -10.93 -1.72 -13.67
N ALA A 133 -12.00 -2.24 -13.05
CA ALA A 133 -11.87 -3.12 -11.89
C ALA A 133 -11.11 -4.41 -12.24
N LEU A 134 -11.49 -5.09 -13.32
CA LEU A 134 -10.78 -6.27 -13.81
C LEU A 134 -9.31 -5.96 -14.11
N GLN A 135 -9.06 -4.81 -14.74
CA GLN A 135 -7.69 -4.38 -15.06
C GLN A 135 -6.85 -4.16 -13.79
N SER A 136 -7.42 -3.57 -12.73
CA SER A 136 -6.67 -3.35 -11.48
C SER A 136 -6.26 -4.67 -10.81
N TRP A 137 -7.04 -5.73 -10.93
CA TRP A 137 -6.68 -7.07 -10.44
C TRP A 137 -5.61 -7.74 -11.32
N SER A 138 -5.70 -7.60 -12.66
CA SER A 138 -4.68 -8.14 -13.55
C SER A 138 -3.35 -7.39 -13.47
N ASP A 139 -3.35 -6.14 -13.03
CA ASP A 139 -2.12 -5.38 -12.81
C ASP A 139 -1.26 -5.99 -11.69
N VAL A 140 -1.88 -6.56 -10.68
CA VAL A 140 -1.17 -7.02 -9.47
C VAL A 140 -0.95 -8.55 -9.43
N ALA A 141 -1.70 -9.33 -10.20
CA ALA A 141 -1.58 -10.79 -10.21
C ALA A 141 -1.61 -11.36 -11.63
N ASN A 142 -1.16 -12.61 -11.80
CA ASN A 142 -1.09 -13.29 -13.10
C ASN A 142 -2.49 -13.71 -13.60
N LEU A 143 -3.33 -12.72 -13.84
CA LEU A 143 -4.71 -12.85 -14.31
C LEU A 143 -4.85 -12.24 -15.70
N THR A 144 -5.44 -13.00 -16.64
CA THR A 144 -5.79 -12.51 -17.97
C THR A 144 -7.31 -12.57 -18.15
N PHE A 145 -7.92 -11.42 -18.43
CA PHE A 145 -9.37 -11.35 -18.65
C PHE A 145 -9.68 -11.19 -20.14
N THR A 146 -10.52 -12.10 -20.68
CA THR A 146 -10.94 -12.07 -22.10
C THR A 146 -12.45 -11.83 -22.18
N ARG A 147 -12.84 -10.68 -22.73
CA ARG A 147 -14.26 -10.34 -22.89
C ARG A 147 -14.90 -11.17 -23.98
N GLN A 148 -16.04 -11.79 -23.66
CA GLN A 148 -16.95 -12.42 -24.61
C GLN A 148 -18.12 -11.47 -24.89
N SER A 149 -18.43 -11.23 -26.16
CA SER A 149 -19.55 -10.35 -26.51
C SER A 149 -20.20 -10.80 -27.81
N GLY A 150 -21.55 -10.72 -27.88
CA GLY A 150 -22.29 -10.79 -29.11
C GLY A 150 -22.21 -9.49 -29.90
N THR A 151 -22.99 -9.38 -30.98
CA THR A 151 -23.02 -8.21 -31.86
C THR A 151 -23.54 -6.95 -31.17
N ASP A 152 -24.33 -7.09 -30.10
CA ASP A 152 -24.84 -5.99 -29.28
C ASP A 152 -23.94 -5.64 -28.07
N GLY A 153 -22.79 -6.29 -27.93
CA GLY A 153 -21.84 -6.06 -26.86
C GLY A 153 -22.08 -6.87 -25.58
N TYR A 154 -23.12 -7.75 -25.54
CA TYR A 154 -23.50 -8.58 -24.40
C TYR A 154 -23.44 -10.06 -24.74
N SER A 155 -23.28 -10.92 -23.74
CA SER A 155 -23.26 -12.37 -23.89
C SER A 155 -23.64 -13.05 -22.58
N ASN A 156 -24.22 -14.25 -22.67
CA ASN A 156 -24.42 -15.16 -21.52
C ASN A 156 -23.42 -16.33 -21.52
N SER A 157 -22.40 -16.25 -22.39
CA SER A 157 -21.40 -17.33 -22.55
C SER A 157 -20.02 -16.86 -22.12
N ALA A 158 -19.75 -16.92 -20.83
CA ALA A 158 -18.43 -16.63 -20.22
C ALA A 158 -18.37 -17.30 -18.84
N GLN A 159 -17.17 -17.38 -18.27
CA GLN A 159 -16.95 -17.90 -16.92
C GLN A 159 -17.45 -16.92 -15.84
N MET A 160 -17.19 -15.63 -16.01
CA MET A 160 -17.70 -14.56 -15.13
C MET A 160 -18.78 -13.78 -15.87
N LEU A 161 -19.97 -13.68 -15.29
CA LEU A 161 -21.07 -12.94 -15.89
C LEU A 161 -21.56 -11.83 -14.96
N PHE A 162 -21.68 -10.63 -15.52
CA PHE A 162 -22.11 -9.43 -14.80
C PHE A 162 -23.55 -9.09 -15.15
N GLY A 163 -24.42 -8.90 -14.15
CA GLY A 163 -25.81 -8.50 -14.32
C GLY A 163 -26.33 -7.68 -13.16
N ASN A 164 -27.39 -6.90 -13.42
CA ASN A 164 -28.10 -6.19 -12.36
C ASN A 164 -29.29 -6.99 -11.86
N TYR A 165 -29.62 -6.82 -10.57
CA TYR A 165 -30.93 -7.11 -10.01
C TYR A 165 -31.56 -5.82 -9.45
N GLY A 166 -32.89 -5.79 -9.34
CA GLY A 166 -33.61 -4.59 -8.92
C GLY A 166 -34.13 -4.64 -7.49
N SER A 167 -34.26 -5.85 -6.91
CA SER A 167 -34.80 -6.05 -5.56
C SER A 167 -34.38 -7.40 -4.99
N GLY A 168 -34.44 -7.56 -3.69
CA GLY A 168 -34.09 -8.80 -2.98
C GLY A 168 -32.65 -8.75 -2.42
N ALA A 169 -32.09 -9.91 -2.17
CA ALA A 169 -30.77 -10.12 -1.54
C ALA A 169 -30.61 -9.32 -0.22
N ASP A 170 -31.69 -9.27 0.59
CA ASP A 170 -31.75 -8.54 1.88
C ASP A 170 -31.26 -7.08 1.81
N GLY A 171 -31.38 -6.45 0.62
CA GLY A 171 -30.95 -5.08 0.39
C GLY A 171 -29.46 -4.91 0.16
N ALA A 172 -28.70 -5.98 -0.06
CA ALA A 172 -27.28 -5.91 -0.38
C ALA A 172 -27.00 -5.00 -1.58
N ALA A 173 -25.88 -4.29 -1.56
CA ALA A 173 -25.47 -3.45 -2.68
C ALA A 173 -25.05 -4.27 -3.91
N ALA A 174 -24.41 -5.40 -3.68
CA ALA A 174 -24.01 -6.38 -4.69
C ALA A 174 -23.67 -7.69 -3.99
N PHE A 175 -23.43 -8.73 -4.78
CA PHE A 175 -22.84 -9.98 -4.35
C PHE A 175 -22.20 -10.70 -5.53
N ALA A 176 -21.27 -11.61 -5.25
CA ALA A 176 -20.65 -12.46 -6.24
C ALA A 176 -20.54 -13.91 -5.74
N TYR A 177 -20.44 -14.83 -6.70
CA TYR A 177 -20.12 -16.22 -6.41
C TYR A 177 -18.62 -16.46 -6.57
N TYR A 178 -18.06 -17.29 -5.71
CA TYR A 178 -16.67 -17.73 -5.82
C TYR A 178 -16.39 -18.49 -7.13
N PRO A 179 -15.11 -18.62 -7.55
CA PRO A 179 -14.77 -19.41 -8.72
C PRO A 179 -15.36 -20.82 -8.67
N GLY A 180 -15.96 -21.27 -9.77
CA GLY A 180 -16.59 -22.57 -9.83
C GLY A 180 -17.31 -22.81 -11.16
N SER A 181 -18.03 -23.91 -11.25
CA SER A 181 -18.89 -24.21 -12.39
C SER A 181 -20.29 -23.61 -12.23
N GLY A 182 -21.05 -23.53 -13.30
CA GLY A 182 -22.43 -23.04 -13.26
C GLY A 182 -22.51 -21.54 -13.06
N VAL A 183 -22.94 -21.09 -11.89
CA VAL A 183 -23.04 -19.67 -11.50
C VAL A 183 -21.75 -19.13 -10.88
N GLY A 184 -20.74 -19.98 -10.69
CA GLY A 184 -19.46 -19.58 -10.12
C GLY A 184 -18.84 -18.41 -10.90
N GLY A 185 -18.42 -17.38 -10.19
CA GLY A 185 -17.88 -16.14 -10.76
C GLY A 185 -18.92 -15.14 -11.23
N ASP A 186 -20.21 -15.42 -11.14
CA ASP A 186 -21.25 -14.43 -11.46
C ASP A 186 -21.27 -13.29 -10.45
N VAL A 187 -21.38 -12.07 -10.97
CA VAL A 187 -21.43 -10.83 -10.20
C VAL A 187 -22.78 -10.15 -10.42
N TRP A 188 -23.47 -9.85 -9.34
CA TRP A 188 -24.78 -9.25 -9.34
C TRP A 188 -24.80 -7.94 -8.57
N VAL A 189 -25.32 -6.89 -9.21
CA VAL A 189 -25.28 -5.52 -8.69
C VAL A 189 -26.70 -4.98 -8.53
N ASN A 190 -27.02 -4.41 -7.38
CA ASN A 190 -28.32 -3.84 -7.09
C ASN A 190 -28.53 -2.51 -7.82
N SER A 191 -29.35 -2.52 -8.87
CA SER A 191 -29.63 -1.36 -9.69
C SER A 191 -30.63 -0.35 -9.08
N SER A 192 -31.23 -0.68 -7.93
CA SER A 192 -32.04 0.30 -7.18
C SER A 192 -31.16 1.34 -6.47
N ILE A 193 -29.87 1.12 -6.38
CA ILE A 193 -28.90 1.97 -5.68
C ILE A 193 -28.17 2.86 -6.70
N SER A 194 -28.26 4.18 -6.55
CA SER A 194 -27.82 5.15 -7.55
C SER A 194 -26.30 5.08 -7.86
N TYR A 195 -25.43 4.86 -6.86
CA TYR A 195 -24.01 4.76 -7.10
C TYR A 195 -23.63 3.45 -7.84
N ASN A 196 -24.44 2.42 -7.77
CA ASN A 196 -24.24 1.15 -8.48
C ASN A 196 -24.52 1.27 -9.98
N VAL A 197 -25.48 2.07 -10.37
CA VAL A 197 -25.78 2.33 -11.80
C VAL A 197 -24.94 3.45 -12.39
N ASN A 198 -24.29 4.25 -11.53
CA ASN A 198 -23.36 5.31 -11.89
C ASN A 198 -22.03 5.16 -11.14
N PRO A 199 -21.35 3.99 -11.24
CA PRO A 199 -20.05 3.82 -10.59
C PRO A 199 -19.04 4.79 -11.18
N ALA A 200 -18.21 5.39 -10.32
CA ALA A 200 -17.16 6.33 -10.70
C ALA A 200 -15.94 6.14 -9.81
N HIS A 201 -14.80 6.62 -10.27
CA HIS A 201 -13.58 6.66 -9.46
C HIS A 201 -13.87 7.32 -8.10
N LEU A 202 -13.37 6.72 -7.03
CA LEU A 202 -13.49 7.15 -5.63
C LEU A 202 -14.92 7.10 -5.03
N ASN A 203 -15.95 6.66 -5.77
CA ASN A 203 -17.26 6.41 -5.18
C ASN A 203 -17.44 4.95 -4.76
N TYR A 204 -18.44 4.71 -3.91
CA TYR A 204 -18.73 3.36 -3.40
C TYR A 204 -19.10 2.37 -4.51
N GLY A 205 -19.71 2.81 -5.62
CA GLY A 205 -20.08 1.93 -6.74
C GLY A 205 -18.88 1.33 -7.48
N ARG A 206 -17.79 2.10 -7.69
CA ARG A 206 -16.55 1.55 -8.25
C ARG A 206 -15.85 0.63 -7.25
N HIS A 207 -15.81 1.00 -5.97
CA HIS A 207 -15.32 0.16 -4.88
C HIS A 207 -16.08 -1.18 -4.85
N THR A 208 -17.42 -1.15 -4.86
CA THR A 208 -18.27 -2.36 -4.90
C THR A 208 -17.91 -3.26 -6.08
N LEU A 209 -17.80 -2.71 -7.30
CA LEU A 209 -17.43 -3.52 -8.47
C LEU A 209 -16.07 -4.21 -8.29
N THR A 210 -15.09 -3.51 -7.73
CA THR A 210 -13.74 -4.08 -7.50
C THR A 210 -13.78 -5.14 -6.40
N HIS A 211 -14.54 -4.93 -5.33
CA HIS A 211 -14.79 -5.85 -4.23
C HIS A 211 -15.45 -7.16 -4.75
N GLU A 212 -16.53 -7.04 -5.49
CA GLU A 212 -17.24 -8.23 -6.01
C GLU A 212 -16.39 -9.04 -7.01
N VAL A 213 -15.56 -8.35 -7.80
CA VAL A 213 -14.55 -9.04 -8.62
C VAL A 213 -13.57 -9.81 -7.74
N GLY A 214 -13.17 -9.26 -6.59
CA GLY A 214 -12.34 -9.96 -5.59
C GLY A 214 -12.98 -11.29 -5.15
N HIS A 215 -14.27 -11.30 -4.82
CA HIS A 215 -15.02 -12.54 -4.51
C HIS A 215 -15.04 -13.50 -5.69
N ALA A 216 -15.36 -13.00 -6.89
CA ALA A 216 -15.35 -13.81 -8.11
C ALA A 216 -13.96 -14.35 -8.49
N LEU A 217 -12.90 -13.87 -7.85
CA LEU A 217 -11.53 -14.36 -7.95
C LEU A 217 -11.11 -15.26 -6.77
N GLY A 218 -11.97 -15.45 -5.77
CA GLY A 218 -11.73 -16.36 -4.64
C GLY A 218 -11.36 -15.71 -3.32
N LEU A 219 -11.42 -14.39 -3.22
CA LEU A 219 -11.17 -13.66 -1.98
C LEU A 219 -12.44 -13.60 -1.12
N GLY A 220 -12.33 -13.88 0.18
CA GLY A 220 -13.39 -13.69 1.18
C GLY A 220 -13.24 -12.38 1.92
N HIS A 221 -14.23 -12.03 2.75
CA HIS A 221 -14.07 -10.99 3.74
C HIS A 221 -12.99 -11.40 4.77
N PRO A 222 -12.26 -10.45 5.38
CA PRO A 222 -11.26 -10.76 6.40
C PRO A 222 -11.83 -11.49 7.62
N GLY A 223 -13.08 -11.17 8.03
CA GLY A 223 -13.82 -11.81 9.10
C GLY A 223 -15.05 -12.58 8.63
N ASP A 224 -15.74 -13.23 9.57
CA ASP A 224 -16.96 -13.99 9.33
C ASP A 224 -18.19 -13.07 9.46
N TYR A 225 -18.38 -12.16 8.54
CA TYR A 225 -19.49 -11.21 8.49
C TYR A 225 -20.02 -11.04 7.07
N ASN A 226 -21.34 -10.83 6.95
CA ASN A 226 -22.05 -10.59 5.70
C ASN A 226 -23.09 -9.50 5.85
N ALA A 227 -23.52 -8.90 4.74
CA ALA A 227 -24.68 -8.01 4.71
C ALA A 227 -25.95 -8.78 5.11
N GLY A 228 -26.81 -8.16 5.93
CA GLY A 228 -28.09 -8.74 6.34
C GLY A 228 -28.05 -9.65 7.58
N THR A 229 -26.90 -10.02 8.11
CA THR A 229 -26.81 -10.89 9.29
C THR A 229 -26.43 -10.11 10.57
N GLY A 230 -27.41 -9.93 11.46
CA GLY A 230 -27.16 -9.30 12.77
C GLY A 230 -26.82 -7.80 12.68
N SER A 231 -26.01 -7.33 13.61
CA SER A 231 -25.45 -5.96 13.64
C SER A 231 -23.94 -6.03 13.81
N PRO A 232 -23.21 -6.44 12.75
CA PRO A 232 -21.77 -6.56 12.86
C PRO A 232 -21.12 -5.16 12.99
N THR A 233 -20.08 -5.09 13.80
CA THR A 233 -19.24 -3.90 14.00
C THR A 233 -17.78 -4.29 13.96
N TYR A 234 -16.88 -3.34 13.69
CA TYR A 234 -15.45 -3.62 13.78
C TYR A 234 -15.04 -4.24 15.13
N SER A 235 -15.60 -3.76 16.24
CA SER A 235 -15.23 -4.25 17.57
C SER A 235 -15.63 -5.70 17.81
N ASN A 236 -16.77 -6.17 17.28
CA ASN A 236 -17.28 -7.51 17.55
C ASN A 236 -17.05 -8.52 16.42
N SER A 237 -16.74 -8.06 15.21
CA SER A 237 -16.70 -8.91 14.01
C SER A 237 -15.35 -8.90 13.27
N ALA A 238 -14.55 -7.84 13.38
CA ALA A 238 -13.18 -7.85 12.88
C ALA A 238 -12.32 -8.79 13.75
N ILE A 239 -11.72 -9.81 13.16
CA ILE A 239 -10.94 -10.82 13.87
C ILE A 239 -9.49 -10.40 14.10
N TYR A 240 -8.98 -9.44 13.33
CA TYR A 240 -7.64 -8.87 13.47
C TYR A 240 -7.67 -7.35 13.24
N TYR A 241 -6.57 -6.68 13.59
CA TYR A 241 -6.49 -5.21 13.61
C TYR A 241 -6.65 -4.59 12.23
N GLU A 242 -6.01 -5.15 11.21
CA GLU A 242 -5.96 -4.61 9.85
C GLU A 242 -7.22 -4.90 9.03
N ASP A 243 -8.24 -5.55 9.60
CA ASP A 243 -9.54 -5.74 8.93
C ASP A 243 -10.27 -4.42 8.79
N THR A 244 -9.80 -3.57 7.87
CA THR A 244 -10.41 -2.27 7.52
C THR A 244 -10.13 -1.92 6.06
N ARG A 245 -10.92 -0.95 5.53
CA ARG A 245 -10.72 -0.39 4.18
C ARG A 245 -9.44 0.42 4.00
N GLN A 246 -8.59 0.51 5.01
CA GLN A 246 -7.23 1.00 4.86
C GLN A 246 -6.32 -0.06 4.21
N TYR A 247 -6.51 -1.33 4.55
CA TYR A 247 -5.64 -2.44 4.14
C TYR A 247 -6.22 -3.29 3.02
N THR A 248 -7.56 -3.41 2.94
CA THR A 248 -8.24 -4.31 2.01
C THR A 248 -9.58 -3.78 1.55
N LEU A 249 -9.87 -3.91 0.26
CA LEU A 249 -11.20 -3.69 -0.33
C LEU A 249 -12.25 -4.64 0.23
N MET A 250 -11.81 -5.83 0.70
CA MET A 250 -12.71 -6.90 1.15
C MET A 250 -13.28 -6.64 2.54
N SER A 251 -12.86 -5.59 3.24
CA SER A 251 -13.40 -5.23 4.55
C SER A 251 -14.63 -4.32 4.47
N TYR A 252 -15.59 -4.58 5.36
CA TYR A 252 -16.74 -3.69 5.57
C TYR A 252 -16.42 -2.49 6.46
N TRP A 253 -15.32 -2.55 7.21
CA TRP A 253 -15.03 -1.57 8.25
C TRP A 253 -14.28 -0.35 7.71
N SER A 254 -14.65 0.82 8.25
CA SER A 254 -13.98 2.07 7.90
C SER A 254 -12.48 2.01 8.24
N GLU A 255 -11.67 2.62 7.40
CA GLU A 255 -10.26 2.89 7.61
C GLU A 255 -9.99 3.67 8.91
N THR A 256 -10.98 4.39 9.43
CA THR A 256 -10.86 5.15 10.69
C THR A 256 -10.64 4.28 11.91
N ASN A 257 -10.99 2.99 11.85
CA ASN A 257 -10.73 2.04 12.93
C ASN A 257 -9.23 1.74 13.11
N THR A 258 -8.44 1.98 12.08
CA THR A 258 -6.97 1.82 12.07
C THR A 258 -6.25 3.15 11.87
N GLY A 259 -6.93 4.27 12.12
CA GLY A 259 -6.36 5.62 12.08
C GLY A 259 -6.29 6.24 10.69
N GLY A 260 -6.73 5.55 9.64
CA GLY A 260 -6.85 6.10 8.31
C GLY A 260 -7.98 7.15 8.20
N ASN A 261 -7.87 8.01 7.21
CA ASN A 261 -8.94 8.94 6.86
C ASN A 261 -8.93 9.22 5.36
N ASN A 262 -9.86 8.61 4.66
CA ASN A 262 -10.04 8.77 3.22
C ASN A 262 -10.98 9.93 2.84
N GLY A 263 -11.38 10.78 3.79
CA GLY A 263 -12.25 11.93 3.51
C GLY A 263 -13.63 11.57 2.97
N GLY A 264 -14.11 10.35 3.20
CA GLY A 264 -15.37 9.82 2.67
C GLY A 264 -15.28 9.26 1.25
N TYR A 265 -14.08 9.16 0.68
CA TYR A 265 -13.80 8.49 -0.59
C TYR A 265 -13.48 7.01 -0.40
N TYR A 266 -13.51 6.25 -1.49
CA TYR A 266 -13.32 4.80 -1.49
C TYR A 266 -12.24 4.38 -2.49
N ALA A 267 -11.38 3.44 -2.11
CA ALA A 267 -10.39 2.86 -3.00
C ALA A 267 -11.07 2.20 -4.22
N ALA A 268 -10.47 2.37 -5.39
CA ALA A 268 -10.96 1.87 -6.66
C ALA A 268 -10.16 0.67 -7.21
N ALA A 269 -9.11 0.26 -6.50
CA ALA A 269 -8.16 -0.78 -6.88
C ALA A 269 -7.70 -1.56 -5.64
N PRO A 270 -7.11 -2.76 -5.79
CA PRO A 270 -6.59 -3.56 -4.70
C PRO A 270 -5.63 -2.78 -3.78
N LEU A 271 -5.76 -2.99 -2.48
CA LEU A 271 -4.91 -2.44 -1.43
C LEU A 271 -3.87 -3.48 -0.97
N VAL A 272 -3.05 -3.14 0.01
CA VAL A 272 -1.87 -3.95 0.37
C VAL A 272 -2.18 -5.42 0.69
N ASP A 273 -3.23 -5.70 1.46
CA ASP A 273 -3.59 -7.07 1.82
C ASP A 273 -4.34 -7.79 0.68
N ASP A 274 -5.08 -7.05 -0.16
CA ASP A 274 -5.67 -7.60 -1.38
C ASP A 274 -4.61 -8.05 -2.38
N ILE A 275 -3.57 -7.22 -2.58
CA ILE A 275 -2.45 -7.52 -3.47
C ILE A 275 -1.77 -8.81 -3.02
N ALA A 276 -1.42 -8.91 -1.73
CA ALA A 276 -0.81 -10.11 -1.18
C ALA A 276 -1.72 -11.35 -1.31
N ALA A 277 -3.03 -11.18 -1.06
CA ALA A 277 -3.99 -12.28 -1.12
C ALA A 277 -4.19 -12.80 -2.56
N ILE A 278 -4.35 -11.90 -3.52
CA ILE A 278 -4.57 -12.31 -4.91
C ILE A 278 -3.29 -12.91 -5.54
N GLN A 279 -2.11 -12.39 -5.16
CA GLN A 279 -0.83 -12.95 -5.57
C GLN A 279 -0.59 -14.33 -4.97
N ARG A 280 -1.02 -14.56 -3.73
CA ARG A 280 -1.02 -15.89 -3.14
C ARG A 280 -1.88 -16.87 -3.95
N LEU A 281 -3.02 -16.45 -4.47
CA LEU A 281 -3.92 -17.31 -5.26
C LEU A 281 -3.43 -17.53 -6.70
N TYR A 282 -2.87 -16.52 -7.37
CA TYR A 282 -2.59 -16.57 -8.81
C TYR A 282 -1.13 -16.27 -9.20
N GLY A 283 -0.26 -15.98 -8.23
CA GLY A 283 1.11 -15.50 -8.48
C GLY A 283 1.14 -14.00 -8.79
N ALA A 284 2.24 -13.35 -8.47
CA ALA A 284 2.46 -11.94 -8.72
C ALA A 284 2.61 -11.64 -10.22
N ASN A 285 2.01 -10.55 -10.71
CA ASN A 285 2.30 -10.05 -12.04
C ASN A 285 3.60 -9.23 -12.02
N THR A 286 4.68 -9.84 -12.50
CA THR A 286 6.01 -9.23 -12.58
C THR A 286 6.31 -8.60 -13.94
N THR A 287 5.29 -8.37 -14.76
CA THR A 287 5.40 -7.78 -16.08
C THR A 287 4.67 -6.43 -16.22
N THR A 288 3.99 -6.01 -15.16
CA THR A 288 3.28 -4.74 -15.08
C THR A 288 4.21 -3.65 -14.60
N ARG A 289 4.27 -2.52 -15.32
CA ARG A 289 5.08 -1.36 -14.93
C ARG A 289 6.53 -1.78 -14.61
N THR A 290 7.27 -2.12 -15.63
CA THR A 290 8.69 -2.54 -15.55
C THR A 290 9.66 -1.45 -16.01
N GLY A 291 9.15 -0.28 -16.30
CA GLY A 291 9.90 0.91 -16.69
C GLY A 291 9.74 2.00 -15.65
N ASP A 292 10.38 3.12 -15.86
CA ASP A 292 10.33 4.27 -14.95
C ASP A 292 8.92 4.88 -14.94
N ASP A 293 8.16 4.60 -13.87
CA ASP A 293 6.78 5.01 -13.73
C ASP A 293 6.59 6.16 -12.73
N VAL A 294 5.60 7.00 -12.97
CA VAL A 294 5.22 8.12 -12.11
C VAL A 294 3.83 7.91 -11.55
N TYR A 295 3.69 8.03 -10.23
CA TYR A 295 2.45 7.93 -9.47
C TYR A 295 2.09 9.27 -8.85
N GLY A 296 0.82 9.65 -8.86
CA GLY A 296 0.36 10.96 -8.40
C GLY A 296 0.23 11.97 -9.52
N PHE A 297 0.84 13.13 -9.38
CA PHE A 297 0.87 14.13 -10.47
C PHE A 297 1.74 13.63 -11.63
N ASN A 298 1.35 14.00 -12.85
CA ASN A 298 2.05 13.57 -14.07
C ASN A 298 2.12 12.03 -14.26
N SER A 299 1.17 11.31 -13.69
CA SER A 299 1.16 9.84 -13.74
C SER A 299 1.33 9.29 -15.15
N THR A 300 2.27 8.36 -15.32
CA THR A 300 2.53 7.63 -16.56
C THR A 300 1.85 6.27 -16.63
N THR A 301 1.27 5.81 -15.51
CA THR A 301 0.74 4.46 -15.32
C THR A 301 -0.48 4.13 -16.18
N GLY A 302 -1.18 5.13 -16.72
CA GLY A 302 -2.43 4.95 -17.48
C GLY A 302 -3.61 4.44 -16.61
N ARG A 303 -3.52 4.57 -15.29
CA ARG A 303 -4.57 4.17 -14.33
C ARG A 303 -5.15 5.39 -13.63
N ASP A 304 -6.49 5.48 -13.61
CA ASP A 304 -7.19 6.61 -13.01
C ASP A 304 -6.95 6.72 -11.49
N PHE A 305 -6.78 5.59 -10.81
CA PHE A 305 -6.58 5.55 -9.35
C PHE A 305 -5.17 5.95 -8.90
N TYR A 306 -4.19 5.96 -9.80
CA TYR A 306 -2.83 6.45 -9.53
C TYR A 306 -2.63 7.92 -9.85
N ALA A 307 -3.60 8.60 -10.47
CA ALA A 307 -3.40 9.94 -11.01
C ALA A 307 -4.02 11.04 -10.15
N ALA A 308 -3.21 12.04 -9.79
CA ALA A 308 -3.65 13.33 -9.26
C ALA A 308 -3.61 14.39 -10.36
N THR A 309 -4.65 15.22 -10.49
CA THR A 309 -4.77 16.25 -11.52
C THR A 309 -4.87 17.68 -10.96
N SER A 310 -5.03 17.82 -9.67
CA SER A 310 -5.10 19.09 -8.96
C SER A 310 -4.80 18.93 -7.48
N ALA A 311 -4.49 20.00 -6.78
CA ALA A 311 -4.24 20.01 -5.34
C ALA A 311 -5.43 19.53 -4.47
N SER A 312 -6.60 19.39 -5.06
CA SER A 312 -7.80 18.86 -4.40
C SER A 312 -8.20 17.46 -4.88
N THR A 313 -7.44 16.84 -5.77
CA THR A 313 -7.70 15.47 -6.23
C THR A 313 -7.36 14.49 -5.11
N PRO A 314 -8.31 13.75 -4.52
CA PRO A 314 -7.98 12.72 -3.58
C PRO A 314 -7.37 11.52 -4.30
N VAL A 315 -6.41 10.87 -3.67
CA VAL A 315 -5.81 9.61 -4.14
C VAL A 315 -5.89 8.58 -3.04
N ILE A 316 -6.23 7.33 -3.39
CA ILE A 316 -6.29 6.19 -2.45
C ILE A 316 -5.82 4.97 -3.22
N PHE A 317 -4.60 4.51 -2.96
CA PHE A 317 -4.03 3.37 -3.67
C PHE A 317 -2.87 2.69 -2.93
N ALA A 318 -2.59 1.45 -3.30
CA ALA A 318 -1.32 0.79 -3.01
C ALA A 318 -0.53 0.65 -4.33
N VAL A 319 0.73 1.02 -4.31
CA VAL A 319 1.63 0.85 -5.47
C VAL A 319 1.96 -0.62 -5.61
N TRP A 320 1.73 -1.19 -6.79
CA TRP A 320 2.32 -2.43 -7.26
C TRP A 320 3.11 -2.11 -8.52
N ASP A 321 4.40 -2.28 -8.46
CA ASP A 321 5.37 -2.07 -9.54
C ASP A 321 6.28 -3.28 -9.67
N ALA A 322 6.69 -3.61 -10.88
CA ALA A 322 7.53 -4.76 -11.15
C ALA A 322 8.97 -4.39 -11.50
N GLY A 323 9.32 -3.10 -11.42
CA GLY A 323 10.68 -2.59 -11.55
C GLY A 323 10.78 -1.41 -12.51
N GLY A 324 11.81 -0.65 -12.34
CA GLY A 324 12.09 0.62 -12.98
C GLY A 324 12.88 1.50 -12.03
N VAL A 325 12.85 2.79 -12.26
CA VAL A 325 13.23 3.82 -11.31
C VAL A 325 12.03 4.76 -11.15
N ASP A 326 11.27 4.55 -10.09
CA ASP A 326 9.93 5.05 -9.96
C ASP A 326 9.83 6.30 -9.09
N LEU A 327 8.74 7.05 -9.27
CA LEU A 327 8.53 8.33 -8.59
C LEU A 327 7.13 8.43 -7.99
N LEU A 328 7.04 8.68 -6.69
CA LEU A 328 5.85 9.25 -6.07
C LEU A 328 5.87 10.78 -6.24
N ASP A 329 5.11 11.30 -7.19
CA ASP A 329 5.00 12.75 -7.42
C ASP A 329 3.77 13.33 -6.74
N PHE A 330 3.99 13.96 -5.58
CA PHE A 330 2.94 14.67 -4.84
C PHE A 330 3.17 16.19 -4.81
N SER A 331 3.96 16.69 -5.78
CA SER A 331 4.41 18.08 -5.87
C SER A 331 3.28 19.11 -6.03
N GLY A 332 2.12 18.69 -6.53
CA GLY A 332 0.98 19.58 -6.69
C GLY A 332 0.11 19.80 -5.46
N TYR A 333 0.36 19.10 -4.34
CA TYR A 333 -0.37 19.31 -3.08
C TYR A 333 0.22 20.46 -2.26
N THR A 334 -0.65 21.09 -1.46
CA THR A 334 -0.27 22.21 -0.59
C THR A 334 -0.39 21.90 0.90
N GLN A 335 -0.95 20.75 1.22
CA GLN A 335 -1.09 20.25 2.59
C GLN A 335 0.24 19.62 3.04
N THR A 336 0.47 19.63 4.34
CA THR A 336 1.53 18.82 4.96
C THR A 336 1.33 17.35 4.60
N GLN A 337 2.38 16.70 4.16
CA GLN A 337 2.38 15.29 3.78
C GLN A 337 3.37 14.49 4.61
N ARG A 338 3.16 13.19 4.72
CA ARG A 338 4.14 12.20 5.10
C ARG A 338 4.27 11.21 3.96
N ILE A 339 5.42 11.14 3.33
CA ILE A 339 5.69 10.26 2.20
C ILE A 339 6.74 9.26 2.65
N ASP A 340 6.41 7.97 2.58
CA ASP A 340 7.24 6.87 3.03
C ASP A 340 7.43 5.87 1.88
N LEU A 341 8.68 5.66 1.46
CA LEU A 341 9.03 4.79 0.32
C LEU A 341 9.31 3.34 0.73
N ASN A 342 9.30 3.02 2.03
CA ASN A 342 9.50 1.65 2.47
C ASN A 342 8.35 0.76 2.01
N ASP A 343 8.64 -0.47 1.62
CA ASP A 343 7.61 -1.43 1.24
C ASP A 343 6.72 -1.79 2.44
N GLY A 344 5.43 -1.92 2.17
CA GLY A 344 4.41 -2.11 3.21
C GLY A 344 4.12 -0.87 4.07
N ALA A 345 4.72 0.29 3.78
CA ALA A 345 4.50 1.52 4.53
C ALA A 345 3.34 2.35 3.97
N PHE A 346 2.72 3.14 4.85
CA PHE A 346 1.65 4.08 4.52
C PHE A 346 2.13 5.53 4.51
N SER A 347 1.63 6.28 3.56
CA SER A 347 1.80 7.71 3.40
C SER A 347 0.50 8.47 3.65
N ASN A 348 0.62 9.73 4.10
CA ASN A 348 -0.47 10.70 4.25
C ASN A 348 -0.35 11.74 3.14
N VAL A 349 -1.26 11.76 2.19
CA VAL A 349 -1.11 12.54 0.96
C VAL A 349 -2.35 13.37 0.68
N GLY A 350 -2.17 14.62 0.27
CA GLY A 350 -3.26 15.49 -0.16
C GLY A 350 -4.29 15.82 0.92
N GLY A 351 -3.88 15.83 2.20
CA GLY A 351 -4.74 16.08 3.36
C GLY A 351 -5.55 14.87 3.83
N LEU A 352 -5.32 13.69 3.23
CA LEU A 352 -5.84 12.41 3.70
C LEU A 352 -4.81 11.71 4.61
N THR A 353 -5.20 10.62 5.26
CA THR A 353 -4.34 9.89 6.19
C THR A 353 -4.30 8.40 5.87
N GLY A 354 -3.10 7.84 5.73
CA GLY A 354 -2.91 6.42 5.43
C GLY A 354 -3.55 5.99 4.11
N ASN A 355 -3.61 6.89 3.15
CA ASN A 355 -4.36 6.75 1.91
C ASN A 355 -3.52 6.26 0.73
N VAL A 356 -2.20 6.33 0.83
CA VAL A 356 -1.26 5.78 -0.15
C VAL A 356 -0.34 4.81 0.55
N ALA A 357 -0.05 3.68 -0.09
CA ALA A 357 0.90 2.71 0.42
C ALA A 357 1.80 2.17 -0.69
N VAL A 358 2.95 1.64 -0.33
CA VAL A 358 3.79 0.80 -1.19
C VAL A 358 3.49 -0.66 -0.82
N ALA A 359 3.17 -1.51 -1.80
CA ALA A 359 2.90 -2.91 -1.50
C ALA A 359 4.19 -3.63 -1.10
N VAL A 360 4.07 -4.69 -0.28
CA VAL A 360 5.23 -5.47 0.20
C VAL A 360 5.99 -6.07 -0.98
N GLY A 361 7.30 -5.88 -0.99
CA GLY A 361 8.22 -6.34 -2.03
C GLY A 361 8.33 -5.42 -3.24
N VAL A 362 7.71 -4.24 -3.20
CA VAL A 362 7.84 -3.21 -4.24
C VAL A 362 8.91 -2.19 -3.83
N ILE A 363 9.73 -1.79 -4.78
CA ILE A 363 10.74 -0.74 -4.60
C ILE A 363 10.22 0.50 -5.33
N VAL A 364 10.23 1.64 -4.64
CA VAL A 364 10.04 2.97 -5.23
C VAL A 364 11.22 3.82 -4.79
N GLU A 365 11.93 4.40 -5.75
CA GLU A 365 13.21 5.06 -5.46
C GLU A 365 13.06 6.54 -5.16
N ASN A 366 12.05 7.20 -5.69
CA ASN A 366 12.01 8.65 -5.65
C ASN A 366 10.70 9.20 -5.10
N ALA A 367 10.77 10.40 -4.49
CA ALA A 367 9.59 11.13 -4.08
C ALA A 367 9.75 12.65 -4.24
N ASN A 368 8.66 13.29 -4.63
CA ASN A 368 8.51 14.74 -4.59
C ASN A 368 7.39 15.10 -3.60
N GLY A 369 7.73 15.90 -2.58
CA GLY A 369 6.81 16.58 -1.70
C GLY A 369 6.12 17.75 -2.38
N GLY A 370 5.27 18.47 -1.64
CA GLY A 370 4.46 19.57 -2.16
C GLY A 370 4.97 20.96 -1.80
N SER A 371 4.03 21.81 -1.37
CA SER A 371 4.36 23.12 -0.82
C SER A 371 3.99 23.25 0.66
N GLY A 372 3.59 22.16 1.30
CA GLY A 372 3.40 22.06 2.74
C GLY A 372 4.71 21.69 3.44
N ALA A 373 4.73 21.73 4.77
CA ALA A 373 5.85 21.20 5.54
C ALA A 373 5.76 19.66 5.56
N ASP A 374 6.56 19.00 4.73
CA ASP A 374 6.45 17.58 4.46
C ASP A 374 7.45 16.75 5.29
N THR A 375 7.14 15.50 5.54
CA THR A 375 8.04 14.49 6.06
C THR A 375 8.28 13.45 4.99
N MET A 376 9.53 13.27 4.58
CA MET A 376 9.91 12.32 3.54
C MET A 376 10.85 11.26 4.12
N ILE A 377 10.52 10.00 3.88
CA ILE A 377 11.28 8.85 4.35
C ILE A 377 11.62 8.00 3.15
N GLY A 378 12.90 7.87 2.85
CA GLY A 378 13.45 6.96 1.87
C GLY A 378 13.51 5.52 2.40
N ASN A 379 14.10 4.65 1.62
CA ASN A 379 14.23 3.22 1.93
C ASN A 379 15.70 2.77 1.94
N GLU A 380 15.98 1.50 1.65
CA GLU A 380 17.35 0.97 1.65
C GLU A 380 18.10 1.15 0.31
N TYR A 381 17.43 1.74 -0.69
CA TYR A 381 17.98 1.99 -2.03
C TYR A 381 18.40 3.45 -2.18
N ALA A 382 19.15 3.74 -3.24
CA ALA A 382 19.52 5.11 -3.56
C ALA A 382 18.30 5.94 -3.99
N ASN A 383 17.91 6.91 -3.18
CA ASN A 383 16.71 7.70 -3.39
C ASN A 383 17.02 9.12 -3.91
N VAL A 384 16.09 9.71 -4.63
CA VAL A 384 16.03 11.15 -4.89
C VAL A 384 14.81 11.71 -4.19
N LEU A 385 15.00 12.46 -3.11
CA LEU A 385 13.95 13.07 -2.30
C LEU A 385 13.97 14.59 -2.46
N ARG A 386 12.80 15.18 -2.79
CA ARG A 386 12.64 16.62 -2.97
C ARG A 386 11.49 17.14 -2.10
N GLY A 387 11.78 17.93 -1.07
CA GLY A 387 10.78 18.61 -0.24
C GLY A 387 9.97 19.63 -1.03
N ASN A 388 10.61 20.37 -1.92
CA ASN A 388 10.16 21.49 -2.73
C ASN A 388 9.95 22.78 -1.94
N ALA A 389 8.83 23.01 -1.31
CA ALA A 389 8.61 24.23 -0.52
C ALA A 389 7.91 23.85 0.79
N GLY A 390 8.30 24.51 1.84
CA GLY A 390 7.86 24.17 3.19
C GLY A 390 9.05 24.10 4.13
N ASN A 391 8.81 23.75 5.37
CA ASN A 391 9.90 23.39 6.29
C ASN A 391 9.89 21.88 6.41
N ASP A 392 10.71 21.22 5.59
CA ASP A 392 10.61 19.81 5.36
C ASP A 392 11.54 19.00 6.28
N VAL A 393 11.14 17.78 6.58
CA VAL A 393 11.95 16.80 7.30
C VAL A 393 12.25 15.66 6.32
N ILE A 394 13.53 15.46 6.02
CA ILE A 394 13.94 14.49 4.99
C ILE A 394 14.93 13.51 5.63
N GLN A 395 14.59 12.22 5.54
CA GLN A 395 15.43 11.09 5.92
C GLN A 395 15.66 10.23 4.69
N GLY A 396 16.91 10.10 4.22
CA GLY A 396 17.24 9.28 3.04
C GLY A 396 17.06 7.79 3.30
N GLY A 397 17.40 7.33 4.49
CA GLY A 397 17.52 5.91 4.80
C GLY A 397 18.91 5.41 4.46
N ALA A 398 19.03 4.10 4.20
CA ALA A 398 20.29 3.56 3.71
C ALA A 398 20.34 3.72 2.18
N GLY A 399 21.55 3.86 1.63
CA GLY A 399 21.70 4.07 0.18
C GLY A 399 22.77 5.09 -0.10
N ALA A 400 22.73 5.67 -1.28
CA ALA A 400 23.50 6.86 -1.64
C ALA A 400 22.51 7.89 -2.17
N ASP A 401 21.94 8.68 -1.25
CA ASP A 401 20.76 9.46 -1.51
C ASP A 401 21.09 10.85 -2.03
N SER A 402 20.19 11.37 -2.86
CA SER A 402 20.21 12.74 -3.36
C SER A 402 19.08 13.53 -2.72
N LEU A 403 19.41 14.37 -1.74
CA LEU A 403 18.46 15.07 -0.88
C LEU A 403 18.38 16.55 -1.26
N TYR A 404 17.15 17.03 -1.43
CA TYR A 404 16.83 18.41 -1.75
C TYR A 404 15.75 18.91 -0.79
N GLY A 405 16.06 19.93 0.03
CA GLY A 405 15.08 20.59 0.90
C GLY A 405 14.13 21.45 0.09
N GLY A 406 14.72 22.34 -0.71
CA GLY A 406 13.98 23.31 -1.50
C GLY A 406 13.90 24.66 -0.82
N ALA A 407 12.71 25.23 -0.76
CA ALA A 407 12.49 26.54 -0.16
C ALA A 407 11.86 26.40 1.22
N GLY A 408 12.61 26.83 2.25
CA GLY A 408 12.14 26.76 3.63
C GLY A 408 13.28 26.62 4.61
N ALA A 409 12.96 26.15 5.81
CA ALA A 409 13.92 25.78 6.82
C ALA A 409 13.86 24.26 7.00
N ASP A 410 14.73 23.57 6.27
CA ASP A 410 14.66 22.14 6.09
C ASP A 410 15.56 21.40 7.09
N ARG A 411 15.17 20.18 7.41
CA ARG A 411 15.92 19.33 8.34
C ARG A 411 16.20 17.98 7.69
N PHE A 412 17.48 17.71 7.46
CA PHE A 412 17.98 16.44 6.96
C PHE A 412 18.39 15.57 8.15
N VAL A 413 17.69 14.46 8.35
CA VAL A 413 17.80 13.61 9.53
C VAL A 413 18.55 12.33 9.18
N PHE A 414 19.52 11.98 10.02
CA PHE A 414 20.27 10.72 9.95
C PHE A 414 20.09 9.99 11.29
N ALA A 415 19.53 8.79 11.24
CA ALA A 415 19.21 8.02 12.43
C ALA A 415 20.25 6.95 12.76
N SER A 416 21.10 6.62 11.79
CA SER A 416 22.11 5.57 11.91
C SER A 416 23.34 5.86 11.07
N THR A 417 24.47 5.24 11.43
CA THR A 417 25.69 5.31 10.60
C THR A 417 25.54 4.60 9.26
N ILE A 418 24.56 3.72 9.09
CA ILE A 418 24.29 3.07 7.80
C ILE A 418 23.56 3.98 6.83
N ASP A 419 22.91 5.06 7.30
CA ASP A 419 22.16 5.97 6.44
C ASP A 419 23.08 6.70 5.45
N SER A 420 24.32 6.98 5.82
CA SER A 420 25.31 7.61 4.91
C SER A 420 26.72 7.13 5.27
N ARG A 421 27.11 5.98 4.79
CA ARG A 421 28.38 5.32 5.12
C ARG A 421 29.41 5.45 3.98
N PRO A 422 30.72 5.31 4.27
CA PRO A 422 31.72 5.18 3.23
C PRO A 422 31.35 4.10 2.19
N GLY A 423 31.27 4.50 0.91
CA GLY A 423 30.85 3.63 -0.20
C GLY A 423 29.37 3.73 -0.58
N ALA A 424 28.52 4.33 0.26
CA ALA A 424 27.14 4.73 -0.01
C ALA A 424 26.88 6.05 0.71
N VAL A 425 27.39 7.15 0.12
CA VAL A 425 27.43 8.48 0.76
C VAL A 425 26.32 9.34 0.20
N ASP A 426 25.50 9.89 1.08
CA ASP A 426 24.45 10.82 0.73
C ASP A 426 24.97 12.20 0.36
N ARG A 427 24.13 12.90 -0.39
CA ARG A 427 24.42 14.28 -0.74
C ARG A 427 23.20 15.19 -0.58
N VAL A 428 23.37 16.27 0.18
CA VAL A 428 22.42 17.38 0.24
C VAL A 428 22.85 18.42 -0.80
N PHE A 429 21.93 18.74 -1.74
CA PHE A 429 22.29 19.51 -2.94
C PHE A 429 22.04 21.02 -2.82
N ASP A 430 21.03 21.44 -2.05
CA ASP A 430 20.53 22.83 -2.02
C ASP A 430 20.55 23.44 -0.61
N PHE A 431 21.41 22.95 0.25
CA PHE A 431 21.54 23.36 1.66
C PHE A 431 21.78 24.86 1.85
N ALA A 432 20.90 25.50 2.59
CA ALA A 432 20.98 26.92 2.94
C ALA A 432 21.49 27.11 4.39
N SER A 433 22.81 27.34 4.54
CA SER A 433 23.43 27.56 5.87
C SER A 433 22.76 28.69 6.63
N GLY A 434 22.53 28.49 7.91
CA GLY A 434 21.78 29.41 8.78
C GLY A 434 20.26 29.24 8.75
N THR A 435 19.73 28.53 7.77
CA THR A 435 18.31 28.22 7.64
C THR A 435 18.05 26.71 7.85
N ASP A 436 18.75 25.88 7.08
CA ASP A 436 18.61 24.43 7.15
C ASP A 436 19.45 23.79 8.25
N LYS A 437 19.14 22.56 8.57
CA LYS A 437 19.83 21.76 9.59
C LYS A 437 20.18 20.36 9.10
N ILE A 438 21.38 19.91 9.47
CA ILE A 438 21.74 18.48 9.46
C ILE A 438 21.55 17.97 10.89
N ASP A 439 20.70 16.99 11.07
CA ASP A 439 20.34 16.42 12.37
C ASP A 439 20.96 15.04 12.53
N LEU A 440 21.93 14.94 13.44
CA LEU A 440 22.64 13.72 13.81
C LEU A 440 22.27 13.25 15.22
N SER A 441 21.30 13.90 15.88
CA SER A 441 20.96 13.64 17.28
C SER A 441 20.43 12.23 17.55
N LEU A 442 20.04 11.50 16.51
CA LEU A 442 19.58 10.10 16.61
C LEU A 442 20.74 9.10 16.47
N ILE A 443 21.90 9.51 15.97
CA ILE A 443 23.07 8.63 15.88
C ILE A 443 23.75 8.60 17.25
N ASP A 444 23.90 7.41 17.83
CA ASP A 444 24.78 7.24 19.00
C ASP A 444 26.24 7.49 18.59
N ALA A 445 26.74 8.65 18.98
CA ALA A 445 28.11 9.06 18.65
C ALA A 445 29.19 8.17 19.29
N ARG A 446 28.86 7.37 20.33
CA ARG A 446 29.84 6.59 21.09
C ARG A 446 29.34 5.17 21.34
N THR A 447 29.41 4.32 20.34
CA THR A 447 28.94 2.92 20.39
C THR A 447 29.56 2.04 21.49
N ASN A 448 30.65 2.52 22.13
CA ASN A 448 31.33 1.86 23.25
C ASN A 448 30.86 2.38 24.63
N VAL A 449 29.88 3.28 24.69
CA VAL A 449 29.30 3.83 25.92
C VAL A 449 27.77 3.61 25.89
N SER A 450 27.18 3.20 27.00
CA SER A 450 25.73 2.96 27.07
C SER A 450 24.93 4.27 26.95
N GLY A 451 23.86 4.25 26.18
CA GLY A 451 22.96 5.37 25.92
C GLY A 451 23.33 6.10 24.64
N ASN A 452 22.58 7.10 24.25
CA ASN A 452 22.84 7.93 23.08
C ASN A 452 23.70 9.14 23.50
N GLN A 453 24.85 9.36 22.87
CA GLN A 453 25.76 10.48 23.12
C GLN A 453 25.84 11.41 21.92
N ALA A 454 26.03 12.70 22.18
CA ALA A 454 26.23 13.70 21.15
C ALA A 454 27.66 13.65 20.58
N PHE A 455 27.80 14.05 19.33
CA PHE A 455 29.12 14.24 18.69
C PHE A 455 29.87 15.42 19.23
N THR A 456 31.20 15.30 19.23
CA THR A 456 32.12 16.41 19.52
C THR A 456 32.83 16.85 18.24
N ILE A 457 32.67 18.09 17.85
CA ILE A 457 33.35 18.64 16.66
C ILE A 457 34.85 18.79 16.93
N VAL A 458 35.65 18.22 16.04
CA VAL A 458 37.12 18.23 16.11
C VAL A 458 37.72 18.58 14.76
N SER A 459 39.01 18.98 14.74
CA SER A 459 39.73 19.23 13.48
C SER A 459 40.39 18.00 12.87
N SER A 460 40.55 16.93 13.66
CA SER A 460 41.10 15.64 13.22
C SER A 460 40.72 14.56 14.22
N PHE A 461 40.52 13.31 13.77
CA PHE A 461 40.24 12.17 14.63
C PHE A 461 41.48 11.85 15.51
N THR A 462 41.24 11.74 16.80
CA THR A 462 42.29 11.50 17.79
C THR A 462 42.32 10.05 18.30
N GLY A 463 41.36 9.24 17.91
CA GLY A 463 41.15 7.88 18.42
C GLY A 463 40.21 7.84 19.64
N VAL A 464 39.43 8.88 19.82
CA VAL A 464 38.31 8.92 20.79
C VAL A 464 37.00 8.81 20.02
N SER A 465 36.12 7.90 20.43
CA SER A 465 34.80 7.74 19.82
C SER A 465 33.94 8.99 19.97
N GLY A 466 33.03 9.23 19.04
CA GLY A 466 32.09 10.34 19.04
C GLY A 466 32.66 11.65 18.49
N GLN A 467 33.58 11.54 17.58
CA GLN A 467 34.19 12.74 16.95
C GLN A 467 33.57 13.00 15.57
N LEU A 468 33.30 14.28 15.29
CA LEU A 468 32.77 14.77 14.01
C LEU A 468 33.74 15.80 13.41
N ILE A 469 34.10 15.63 12.15
CA ILE A 469 34.92 16.57 11.38
C ILE A 469 34.03 17.19 10.29
N GLY A 470 34.07 18.53 10.16
CA GLY A 470 33.54 19.26 9.00
C GLY A 470 34.68 19.88 8.20
N SER A 471 34.75 19.62 6.90
CA SER A 471 35.75 20.15 5.99
C SER A 471 35.13 20.73 4.74
N TYR A 472 35.29 22.02 4.51
CA TYR A 472 34.84 22.72 3.30
C TYR A 472 35.96 22.85 2.27
N SER A 473 35.68 22.47 1.04
CA SER A 473 36.56 22.66 -0.13
C SER A 473 36.02 23.74 -1.05
N SER A 474 36.68 24.87 -1.13
CA SER A 474 36.30 25.96 -2.04
C SER A 474 36.44 25.60 -3.52
N SER A 475 37.29 24.62 -3.86
CA SER A 475 37.50 24.18 -5.23
C SER A 475 36.32 23.34 -5.76
N THR A 476 35.61 22.62 -4.89
CA THR A 476 34.44 21.79 -5.24
C THR A 476 33.14 22.41 -4.79
N GLY A 477 33.17 23.40 -3.88
CA GLY A 477 31.96 23.96 -3.26
C GLY A 477 31.29 23.04 -2.27
N LEU A 478 31.98 21.98 -1.79
CA LEU A 478 31.41 20.95 -0.93
C LEU A 478 31.93 21.08 0.51
N THR A 479 31.04 20.90 1.47
CA THR A 479 31.36 20.50 2.84
C THR A 479 31.26 18.98 2.93
N THR A 480 32.30 18.34 3.46
CA THR A 480 32.29 16.93 3.86
C THR A 480 32.20 16.86 5.37
N LEU A 481 31.16 16.21 5.87
CA LEU A 481 31.08 15.82 7.29
C LEU A 481 31.55 14.36 7.41
N SER A 482 32.30 14.03 8.46
CA SER A 482 32.80 12.68 8.72
C SER A 482 32.76 12.41 10.22
N ALA A 483 32.20 11.26 10.63
CA ALA A 483 32.09 10.89 12.03
C ALA A 483 32.78 9.55 12.31
N ASP A 484 33.47 9.47 13.46
CA ASP A 484 34.11 8.28 14.03
C ASP A 484 33.38 7.94 15.34
N VAL A 485 32.55 6.91 15.32
CA VAL A 485 31.71 6.49 16.47
C VAL A 485 32.38 5.42 17.33
N ASN A 486 33.44 4.76 16.83
CA ASN A 486 34.13 3.66 17.50
C ASN A 486 35.53 4.02 18.04
N GLY A 487 36.12 5.11 17.56
CA GLY A 487 37.42 5.64 18.00
C GLY A 487 38.63 4.99 17.31
N ASP A 488 38.47 4.45 16.13
CA ASP A 488 39.56 3.84 15.35
C ASP A 488 40.25 4.78 14.38
N ARG A 489 39.79 6.04 14.31
CA ARG A 489 40.23 7.12 13.43
C ARG A 489 39.85 6.98 11.98
N VAL A 490 38.89 6.08 11.67
CA VAL A 490 38.27 5.95 10.36
C VAL A 490 36.85 6.48 10.45
N ALA A 491 36.36 7.09 9.38
CA ALA A 491 34.98 7.55 9.37
C ALA A 491 34.03 6.35 9.20
N ASP A 492 33.09 6.25 10.13
CA ASP A 492 31.98 5.28 10.07
C ASP A 492 30.77 5.86 9.31
N TRP A 493 30.65 7.20 9.31
CA TRP A 493 29.60 7.95 8.64
C TRP A 493 30.19 9.14 7.88
N VAL A 494 29.67 9.42 6.67
CA VAL A 494 30.14 10.52 5.81
C VAL A 494 28.93 11.14 5.12
N LEU A 495 28.89 12.48 5.01
CA LEU A 495 27.88 13.23 4.26
C LEU A 495 28.54 14.30 3.39
N TYR A 496 28.05 14.45 2.16
CA TYR A 496 28.40 15.56 1.28
C TYR A 496 27.28 16.61 1.29
N VAL A 497 27.63 17.86 1.54
CA VAL A 497 26.71 18.98 1.52
C VAL A 497 27.22 20.04 0.54
N ASN A 498 26.40 20.41 -0.44
CA ASN A 498 26.71 21.52 -1.32
C ASN A 498 26.68 22.83 -0.49
N GLY A 499 27.72 23.61 -0.60
CA GLY A 499 27.87 24.87 0.14
C GLY A 499 28.72 24.76 1.39
N GLN A 500 28.99 25.90 1.97
CA GLN A 500 29.77 26.02 3.22
C GLN A 500 28.80 25.98 4.41
N MET A 501 29.07 25.11 5.36
CA MET A 501 28.34 24.97 6.62
C MET A 501 29.09 25.57 7.80
N THR A 502 28.38 25.83 8.88
CA THR A 502 28.89 26.19 10.21
C THR A 502 28.45 25.16 11.25
N GLY A 503 29.07 25.15 12.42
CA GLY A 503 28.65 24.28 13.52
C GLY A 503 27.22 24.57 14.02
N ALA A 504 26.71 25.77 13.77
CA ALA A 504 25.31 26.13 14.12
C ALA A 504 24.25 25.47 13.22
N ASP A 505 24.67 24.92 12.10
CA ASP A 505 23.80 24.20 11.16
C ASP A 505 23.59 22.74 11.56
N LEU A 506 24.30 22.26 12.60
CA LEU A 506 24.24 20.91 13.12
C LEU A 506 23.36 20.81 14.36
N ILE A 507 22.57 19.72 14.45
CA ILE A 507 21.93 19.22 15.66
C ILE A 507 22.66 17.90 16.01
N LEU A 508 23.32 17.89 17.20
CA LEU A 508 24.22 16.81 17.60
C LEU A 508 23.68 16.04 18.81
#